data_d7fa4b442550ac867ce789aeb280b5e0
#
_entry.id   d7fa4b442550ac867ce789aeb280b5e0
#
_cell.length_a   1.000
_cell.length_b   1.000
_cell.length_c   1.000
_cell.angle_alpha   90.00
_cell.angle_beta   90.00
_cell.angle_gamma   90.00
#
_symmetry.space_group_name_H-M   'P 1'
#
loop_
_entity.id
_entity.type
_entity.pdbx_description
1 polymer ?
#
loop_
_entity_poly.entity_id
_entity_poly.type
_entity_poly.pdbx_seq_one_letter_code
_entity_poly.pdbx_strand_id
1 'polypeptide(L)'
;GIGEKRFDVPHREFLLLPTHVHQRPELLVPAARDAYADLIGVTEEPDRVDLRAWCRVAALHEVTTQAELEALAPYHVLGPGYAGQRLRWRPRHPLMAIVARVHRITPPVGLDVTGDMRGCRSWVEVVHDLPGEDPVIDDDAFAAVMGGVADSLAAARPMAGEHTDALG
;
A
#
# COMPACT_ATOMS: atom_id res chain seq x y z
N GLY A 1 11.38 26.97 7.15
CA GLY A 1 10.31 26.01 7.31
C GLY A 1 10.81 24.65 6.88
N ILE A 2 10.77 23.65 7.78
CA ILE A 2 11.06 22.26 7.44
C ILE A 2 9.89 21.81 6.57
N GLY A 3 10.09 21.79 5.24
CA GLY A 3 9.08 21.33 4.29
C GLY A 3 8.73 19.87 4.61
N GLU A 4 7.44 19.59 4.80
CA GLU A 4 6.95 18.22 4.90
C GLU A 4 7.38 17.46 3.64
N LYS A 5 8.19 16.42 3.83
CA LYS A 5 8.64 15.60 2.69
C LYS A 5 7.44 14.86 2.10
N ARG A 6 7.21 15.00 0.80
CA ARG A 6 6.28 14.17 0.03
C ARG A 6 6.69 12.71 0.21
N PHE A 7 5.70 11.82 0.36
CA PHE A 7 5.97 10.39 0.33
C PHE A 7 6.45 10.02 -1.07
N ASP A 8 7.60 9.42 -1.15
CA ASP A 8 8.19 8.97 -2.40
C ASP A 8 8.33 7.44 -2.40
N VAL A 9 8.28 6.85 -3.59
CA VAL A 9 8.53 5.43 -3.82
C VAL A 9 9.88 5.34 -4.51
N PRO A 10 10.98 5.18 -3.74
CA PRO A 10 12.34 5.33 -4.26
C PRO A 10 12.73 4.22 -5.23
N HIS A 11 12.06 3.06 -5.13
CA HIS A 11 12.39 1.89 -5.93
C HIS A 11 11.13 1.31 -6.58
N ARG A 12 11.28 0.81 -7.81
CA ARG A 12 10.20 0.10 -8.51
C ARG A 12 10.04 -1.34 -8.06
N GLU A 13 11.05 -1.89 -7.42
CA GLU A 13 11.05 -3.26 -6.90
C GLU A 13 11.51 -3.23 -5.45
N PHE A 14 10.83 -3.98 -4.59
CA PHE A 14 11.13 -4.03 -3.16
C PHE A 14 10.64 -5.33 -2.52
N LEU A 15 11.32 -5.74 -1.47
CA LEU A 15 10.93 -6.87 -0.63
C LEU A 15 9.86 -6.41 0.39
N LEU A 16 8.90 -7.27 0.71
CA LEU A 16 7.96 -7.02 1.79
C LEU A 16 8.56 -7.49 3.10
N LEU A 17 8.91 -6.51 3.95
CA LEU A 17 9.41 -6.79 5.29
C LEU A 17 8.23 -6.94 6.26
N PRO A 18 8.03 -8.12 6.89
CA PRO A 18 7.04 -8.29 7.94
C PRO A 18 7.39 -7.40 9.14
N THR A 19 6.40 -6.63 9.61
CA THR A 19 6.55 -5.82 10.83
C THR A 19 5.43 -6.12 11.80
N HIS A 20 5.73 -6.04 13.09
CA HIS A 20 4.75 -6.30 14.16
C HIS A 20 4.36 -5.03 14.91
N VAL A 21 4.93 -3.88 14.50
CA VAL A 21 4.67 -2.59 15.14
C VAL A 21 3.31 -2.04 14.72
N HIS A 22 2.54 -1.56 15.69
CA HIS A 22 1.25 -0.90 15.48
C HIS A 22 0.19 -1.71 14.74
N GLN A 23 0.22 -3.02 14.88
CA GLN A 23 -0.86 -3.87 14.41
C GLN A 23 -2.16 -3.53 15.13
N ARG A 24 -3.15 -3.08 14.38
CA ARG A 24 -4.46 -2.69 14.89
C ARG A 24 -5.56 -3.39 14.09
N PRO A 25 -6.14 -4.47 14.65
CA PRO A 25 -7.21 -5.22 13.99
C PRO A 25 -8.40 -4.35 13.58
N GLU A 26 -8.72 -3.35 14.40
CA GLU A 26 -9.83 -2.41 14.16
C GLU A 26 -9.65 -1.54 12.91
N LEU A 27 -8.43 -1.45 12.38
CA LEU A 27 -8.16 -0.71 11.15
C LEU A 27 -8.44 -1.52 9.87
N LEU A 28 -8.72 -2.81 10.02
CA LEU A 28 -9.01 -3.70 8.91
C LEU A 28 -10.53 -3.86 8.70
N VAL A 29 -10.94 -4.20 7.48
CA VAL A 29 -12.30 -4.67 7.23
C VAL A 29 -12.56 -5.99 7.98
N PRO A 30 -13.81 -6.30 8.40
CA PRO A 30 -14.10 -7.49 9.20
C PRO A 30 -13.57 -8.79 8.60
N ALA A 31 -13.80 -9.01 7.30
CA ALA A 31 -13.32 -10.20 6.61
C ALA A 31 -11.79 -10.37 6.66
N ALA A 32 -11.03 -9.27 6.60
CA ALA A 32 -9.58 -9.33 6.72
C ALA A 32 -9.13 -9.60 8.17
N ARG A 33 -9.86 -9.07 9.16
CA ARG A 33 -9.58 -9.40 10.58
C ARG A 33 -9.68 -10.90 10.84
N ASP A 34 -10.74 -11.53 10.32
CA ASP A 34 -10.97 -12.96 10.50
C ASP A 34 -9.93 -13.78 9.74
N ALA A 35 -9.64 -13.40 8.50
CA ALA A 35 -8.68 -14.11 7.65
C ALA A 35 -7.23 -14.04 8.17
N TYR A 36 -6.87 -12.98 8.88
CA TYR A 36 -5.51 -12.73 9.36
C TYR A 36 -5.40 -12.75 10.90
N ALA A 37 -6.39 -13.30 11.59
CA ALA A 37 -6.45 -13.31 13.06
C ALA A 37 -5.18 -13.89 13.69
N ASP A 38 -4.61 -14.95 13.12
CA ASP A 38 -3.40 -15.61 13.60
C ASP A 38 -2.11 -14.78 13.39
N LEU A 39 -2.16 -13.80 12.51
CA LEU A 39 -1.03 -12.93 12.20
C LEU A 39 -1.07 -11.60 12.95
N ILE A 40 -2.24 -11.27 13.50
CA ILE A 40 -2.50 -10.00 14.19
C ILE A 40 -2.37 -10.22 15.71
N GLY A 41 -1.67 -9.32 16.38
CA GLY A 41 -1.53 -9.37 17.86
C GLY A 41 -0.19 -9.91 18.34
N VAL A 42 0.72 -10.24 17.44
CA VAL A 42 2.12 -10.46 17.79
C VAL A 42 2.74 -9.11 18.14
N THR A 43 3.05 -8.89 19.41
CA THR A 43 3.52 -7.58 19.92
C THR A 43 5.05 -7.49 20.00
N GLU A 44 5.74 -8.61 19.97
CA GLU A 44 7.20 -8.64 19.99
C GLU A 44 7.76 -8.62 18.57
N GLU A 45 8.65 -7.68 18.32
CA GLU A 45 9.44 -7.70 17.09
C GLU A 45 10.49 -8.81 17.17
N PRO A 46 10.44 -9.81 16.30
CA PRO A 46 11.43 -10.87 16.29
C PRO A 46 12.80 -10.36 15.85
N ASP A 47 13.86 -11.02 16.26
CA ASP A 47 15.23 -10.73 15.81
C ASP A 47 15.50 -11.26 14.40
N ARG A 48 14.61 -12.11 13.88
CA ARG A 48 14.70 -12.69 12.55
C ARG A 48 13.31 -12.81 11.94
N VAL A 49 13.19 -12.47 10.67
CA VAL A 49 11.94 -12.59 9.89
C VAL A 49 12.18 -13.39 8.61
N ASP A 50 11.12 -13.99 8.10
CA ASP A 50 11.11 -14.64 6.80
C ASP A 50 10.55 -13.67 5.74
N LEU A 51 11.36 -13.36 4.74
CA LEU A 51 10.89 -12.66 3.55
C LEU A 51 10.18 -13.67 2.64
N ARG A 52 8.88 -13.46 2.43
CA ARG A 52 8.00 -14.38 1.69
C ARG A 52 7.47 -13.80 0.40
N ALA A 53 7.67 -12.51 0.19
CA ALA A 53 7.19 -11.82 -1.00
C ALA A 53 8.04 -10.61 -1.36
N TRP A 54 8.07 -10.32 -2.65
CA TRP A 54 8.59 -9.08 -3.19
C TRP A 54 7.58 -8.47 -4.16
N CYS A 55 7.71 -7.19 -4.44
CA CYS A 55 6.78 -6.44 -5.24
C CYS A 55 7.48 -5.68 -6.37
N ARG A 56 6.79 -5.61 -7.51
CA ARG A 56 7.11 -4.67 -8.59
C ARG A 56 5.99 -3.65 -8.72
N VAL A 57 6.33 -2.36 -8.63
CA VAL A 57 5.36 -1.26 -8.81
C VAL A 57 4.89 -1.23 -10.25
N ALA A 58 3.58 -1.41 -10.43
CA ALA A 58 2.94 -1.36 -11.74
C ALA A 58 2.32 0.02 -12.02
N ALA A 59 1.71 0.65 -11.00
CA ALA A 59 1.15 1.99 -11.12
C ALA A 59 1.21 2.75 -9.79
N LEU A 60 1.23 4.07 -9.89
CA LEU A 60 1.14 5.00 -8.78
C LEU A 60 0.00 5.98 -9.06
N HIS A 61 -0.91 6.13 -8.11
CA HIS A 61 -2.04 7.06 -8.22
C HIS A 61 -2.06 7.99 -7.01
N GLU A 62 -2.14 9.28 -7.28
CA GLU A 62 -2.41 10.26 -6.23
C GLU A 62 -3.90 10.19 -5.85
N VAL A 63 -4.17 10.14 -4.53
CA VAL A 63 -5.51 10.14 -3.96
C VAL A 63 -5.63 11.39 -3.09
N THR A 64 -6.52 12.26 -3.47
CA THR A 64 -6.68 13.59 -2.87
C THR A 64 -8.02 13.78 -2.18
N THR A 65 -9.02 12.97 -2.55
CA THR A 65 -10.39 13.10 -2.07
C THR A 65 -10.87 11.86 -1.35
N GLN A 66 -11.88 12.04 -0.50
CA GLN A 66 -12.56 10.94 0.18
C GLN A 66 -13.27 10.01 -0.82
N ALA A 67 -13.83 10.55 -1.90
CA ALA A 67 -14.49 9.76 -2.94
C ALA A 67 -13.52 8.82 -3.67
N GLU A 68 -12.32 9.31 -4.02
CA GLU A 68 -11.27 8.47 -4.60
C GLU A 68 -10.84 7.36 -3.64
N LEU A 69 -10.74 7.66 -2.34
CA LEU A 69 -10.37 6.69 -1.34
C LEU A 69 -11.43 5.59 -1.16
N GLU A 70 -12.72 5.97 -1.15
CA GLU A 70 -13.84 5.03 -1.09
C GLU A 70 -13.93 4.17 -2.35
N ALA A 71 -13.64 4.72 -3.52
CA ALA A 71 -13.58 3.98 -4.78
C ALA A 71 -12.50 2.89 -4.79
N LEU A 72 -11.44 3.06 -3.99
CA LEU A 72 -10.38 2.05 -3.85
C LEU A 72 -10.68 0.97 -2.80
N ALA A 73 -11.77 1.07 -2.05
CA ALA A 73 -12.13 0.11 -0.99
C ALA A 73 -12.12 -1.38 -1.44
N PRO A 74 -12.52 -1.75 -2.68
CA PRO A 74 -12.45 -3.13 -3.14
C PRO A 74 -11.02 -3.68 -3.31
N TYR A 75 -10.01 -2.82 -3.34
CA TYR A 75 -8.63 -3.17 -3.70
C TYR A 75 -7.68 -3.19 -2.50
N HIS A 76 -8.18 -2.98 -1.28
CA HIS A 76 -7.37 -3.03 -0.06
C HIS A 76 -8.16 -3.58 1.12
N VAL A 77 -7.46 -3.95 2.18
CA VAL A 77 -8.06 -4.53 3.40
C VAL A 77 -8.28 -3.51 4.53
N LEU A 78 -8.00 -2.26 4.29
CA LEU A 78 -8.12 -1.20 5.30
C LEU A 78 -9.58 -0.79 5.47
N GLY A 79 -10.03 -0.63 6.71
CA GLY A 79 -11.36 -0.11 7.02
C GLY A 79 -11.50 1.37 6.69
N PRO A 80 -12.73 1.84 6.44
CA PRO A 80 -13.00 3.22 5.97
C PRO A 80 -12.52 4.30 6.97
N GLY A 81 -12.54 4.00 8.26
CA GLY A 81 -12.07 4.93 9.30
C GLY A 81 -10.57 5.24 9.21
N TYR A 82 -9.74 4.22 8.93
CA TYR A 82 -8.30 4.40 8.82
C TYR A 82 -7.91 5.19 7.57
N ALA A 83 -8.47 4.80 6.44
CA ALA A 83 -8.19 5.45 5.17
C ALA A 83 -8.53 6.95 5.23
N GLY A 84 -9.71 7.31 5.77
CA GLY A 84 -10.09 8.71 5.97
C GLY A 84 -9.21 9.48 6.98
N GLN A 85 -8.72 8.82 8.04
CA GLN A 85 -7.75 9.42 8.95
C GLN A 85 -6.43 9.76 8.25
N ARG A 86 -5.96 8.87 7.41
CA ARG A 86 -4.71 9.07 6.65
C ARG A 86 -4.82 10.25 5.68
N LEU A 87 -5.93 10.39 4.99
CA LEU A 87 -6.17 11.50 4.08
C LEU A 87 -6.16 12.84 4.83
N ARG A 88 -6.74 12.90 6.04
CA ARG A 88 -6.78 14.12 6.89
C ARG A 88 -5.47 14.44 7.59
N TRP A 89 -4.59 13.46 7.78
CA TRP A 89 -3.34 13.67 8.53
C TRP A 89 -2.38 14.64 7.84
N ARG A 90 -2.32 14.59 6.51
CA ARG A 90 -1.46 15.48 5.71
C ARG A 90 -2.25 16.11 4.58
N PRO A 91 -3.11 17.09 4.88
CA PRO A 91 -4.03 17.66 3.89
C PRO A 91 -3.33 18.38 2.73
N ARG A 92 -2.04 18.70 2.88
CA ARG A 92 -1.24 19.37 1.84
C ARG A 92 -0.53 18.37 0.89
N HIS A 93 -0.57 17.10 1.19
CA HIS A 93 0.07 16.07 0.37
C HIS A 93 -0.92 14.97 0.05
N PRO A 94 -1.06 14.60 -1.22
CA PRO A 94 -1.92 13.49 -1.61
C PRO A 94 -1.40 12.19 -0.98
N LEU A 95 -2.32 11.25 -0.73
CA LEU A 95 -1.93 9.87 -0.50
C LEU A 95 -1.46 9.28 -1.81
N MET A 96 -0.50 8.36 -1.72
CA MET A 96 -0.04 7.61 -2.88
C MET A 96 -0.59 6.20 -2.80
N ALA A 97 -1.51 5.84 -3.71
CA ALA A 97 -1.93 4.47 -3.91
C ALA A 97 -0.92 3.77 -4.83
N ILE A 98 -0.31 2.71 -4.32
CA ILE A 98 0.68 1.91 -5.04
C ILE A 98 -0.02 0.63 -5.51
N VAL A 99 -0.13 0.43 -6.82
CA VAL A 99 -0.52 -0.86 -7.39
C VAL A 99 0.75 -1.65 -7.67
N ALA A 100 0.90 -2.77 -6.99
CA ALA A 100 2.10 -3.57 -7.06
C ALA A 100 1.80 -5.01 -7.47
N ARG A 101 2.59 -5.55 -8.40
CA ARG A 101 2.63 -6.97 -8.72
C ARG A 101 3.39 -7.68 -7.62
N VAL A 102 2.73 -8.61 -6.94
CA VAL A 102 3.33 -9.38 -5.85
C VAL A 102 3.83 -10.72 -6.37
N HIS A 103 5.05 -11.06 -6.01
CA HIS A 103 5.70 -12.34 -6.31
C HIS A 103 6.04 -13.08 -5.01
N ARG A 104 5.89 -14.41 -5.02
CA ARG A 104 6.28 -15.25 -3.88
C ARG A 104 7.79 -15.44 -3.85
N ILE A 105 8.29 -15.63 -2.66
CA ILE A 105 9.66 -16.07 -2.40
C ILE A 105 9.59 -17.48 -1.83
N THR A 106 10.00 -18.46 -2.64
CA THR A 106 9.95 -19.88 -2.28
C THR A 106 11.28 -20.55 -2.57
N PRO A 107 12.00 -21.11 -1.58
CA PRO A 107 11.67 -21.03 -0.13
C PRO A 107 11.80 -19.61 0.43
N PRO A 108 11.17 -19.31 1.58
CA PRO A 108 11.34 -18.02 2.24
C PRO A 108 12.80 -17.73 2.58
N VAL A 109 13.18 -16.47 2.51
CA VAL A 109 14.52 -16.01 2.85
C VAL A 109 14.53 -15.41 4.24
N GLY A 110 15.32 -16.01 5.14
CA GLY A 110 15.49 -15.49 6.49
C GLY A 110 16.34 -14.22 6.48
N LEU A 111 15.87 -13.20 7.20
CA LEU A 111 16.55 -11.92 7.38
C LEU A 111 16.68 -11.61 8.87
N ASP A 112 17.90 -11.32 9.34
CA ASP A 112 18.13 -10.82 10.69
C ASP A 112 17.72 -9.34 10.76
N VAL A 113 16.89 -9.02 11.75
CA VAL A 113 16.34 -7.66 11.94
C VAL A 113 17.34 -6.81 12.71
N THR A 114 17.92 -5.83 12.05
CA THR A 114 18.86 -4.90 12.66
C THR A 114 18.15 -3.69 13.26
N GLY A 115 18.85 -2.91 14.09
CA GLY A 115 18.26 -1.76 14.80
C GLY A 115 17.73 -0.67 13.86
N ASP A 116 18.32 -0.50 12.68
CA ASP A 116 17.90 0.44 11.65
C ASP A 116 16.64 -0.01 10.89
N MET A 117 16.29 -1.29 10.94
CA MET A 117 15.05 -1.84 10.39
C MET A 117 13.87 -1.71 11.35
N ARG A 118 14.11 -1.46 12.64
CA ARG A 118 13.09 -1.37 13.68
C ARG A 118 12.38 -0.01 13.66
N GLY A 119 11.13 -0.01 14.11
CA GLY A 119 10.31 1.18 14.27
C GLY A 119 9.49 1.54 13.03
N CYS A 120 8.87 2.74 13.04
CA CYS A 120 7.93 3.21 12.02
C CYS A 120 8.65 3.75 10.76
N ARG A 121 9.36 2.90 10.05
CA ARG A 121 10.02 3.26 8.79
C ARG A 121 9.26 2.68 7.61
N SER A 122 9.03 3.49 6.58
CA SER A 122 8.39 3.02 5.34
C SER A 122 9.35 2.25 4.45
N TRP A 123 10.64 2.56 4.53
CA TRP A 123 11.69 1.95 3.71
C TRP A 123 12.91 1.67 4.56
N VAL A 124 13.48 0.49 4.38
CA VAL A 124 14.75 0.07 4.94
C VAL A 124 15.60 -0.55 3.84
N GLU A 125 16.91 -0.37 3.91
CA GLU A 125 17.81 -0.97 2.94
C GLU A 125 18.15 -2.40 3.36
N VAL A 126 18.03 -3.32 2.40
CA VAL A 126 18.39 -4.73 2.57
C VAL A 126 19.26 -5.13 1.40
N VAL A 127 20.42 -5.72 1.71
CA VAL A 127 21.31 -6.28 0.68
C VAL A 127 20.85 -7.71 0.38
N HIS A 128 20.02 -7.86 -0.62
CA HIS A 128 19.54 -9.15 -1.11
C HIS A 128 19.15 -9.05 -2.58
N ASP A 129 19.54 -10.05 -3.36
CA ASP A 129 19.08 -10.16 -4.74
C ASP A 129 17.59 -10.54 -4.76
N LEU A 130 16.85 -9.96 -5.70
CA LEU A 130 15.46 -10.34 -5.91
C LEU A 130 15.43 -11.76 -6.50
N PRO A 131 14.60 -12.65 -5.93
CA PRO A 131 14.40 -13.96 -6.49
C PRO A 131 13.65 -13.92 -7.82
N GLY A 132 13.53 -15.07 -8.49
CA GLY A 132 12.77 -15.19 -9.72
C GLY A 132 11.31 -14.79 -9.61
N GLU A 133 10.66 -14.59 -10.74
CA GLU A 133 9.25 -14.20 -10.82
C GLU A 133 8.34 -15.41 -10.53
N ASP A 134 7.55 -15.31 -9.48
CA ASP A 134 6.47 -16.26 -9.13
C ASP A 134 5.24 -15.43 -8.70
N PRO A 135 4.43 -14.91 -9.65
CA PRO A 135 3.33 -14.03 -9.34
C PRO A 135 2.24 -14.72 -8.52
N VAL A 136 1.69 -13.99 -7.54
CA VAL A 136 0.63 -14.50 -6.64
C VAL A 136 -0.68 -14.71 -7.39
N ILE A 137 -0.98 -13.86 -8.36
CA ILE A 137 -2.13 -13.97 -9.27
C ILE A 137 -1.64 -13.96 -10.71
N ASP A 138 -2.38 -14.56 -11.63
CA ASP A 138 -2.03 -14.59 -13.05
C ASP A 138 -2.11 -13.20 -13.72
N ASP A 139 -1.68 -13.13 -14.97
CA ASP A 139 -1.59 -11.86 -15.70
C ASP A 139 -2.97 -11.27 -16.01
N ASP A 140 -3.95 -12.09 -16.33
CA ASP A 140 -5.31 -11.64 -16.65
C ASP A 140 -5.99 -11.07 -15.41
N ALA A 141 -5.88 -11.76 -14.27
CA ALA A 141 -6.40 -11.29 -12.99
C ALA A 141 -5.71 -9.98 -12.57
N PHE A 142 -4.39 -9.86 -12.77
CA PHE A 142 -3.68 -8.64 -12.45
C PHE A 142 -4.07 -7.48 -13.37
N ALA A 143 -4.22 -7.72 -14.67
CA ALA A 143 -4.70 -6.72 -15.63
C ALA A 143 -6.11 -6.22 -15.26
N ALA A 144 -7.00 -7.12 -14.80
CA ALA A 144 -8.33 -6.74 -14.32
C ALA A 144 -8.26 -5.83 -13.08
N VAL A 145 -7.37 -6.12 -12.12
CA VAL A 145 -7.14 -5.24 -10.95
C VAL A 145 -6.64 -3.87 -11.40
N MET A 146 -5.65 -3.83 -12.29
CA MET A 146 -5.09 -2.56 -12.81
C MET A 146 -6.16 -1.70 -13.49
N GLY A 147 -6.97 -2.31 -14.38
CA GLY A 147 -8.07 -1.63 -15.04
C GLY A 147 -9.13 -1.16 -14.05
N GLY A 148 -9.54 -2.02 -13.13
CA GLY A 148 -10.55 -1.69 -12.13
C GLY A 148 -10.14 -0.53 -11.20
N VAL A 149 -8.88 -0.49 -10.76
CA VAL A 149 -8.34 0.65 -9.98
C VAL A 149 -8.39 1.94 -10.78
N ALA A 150 -7.93 1.92 -12.04
CA ALA A 150 -7.92 3.10 -12.89
C ALA A 150 -9.34 3.63 -13.17
N ASP A 151 -10.27 2.74 -13.51
CA ASP A 151 -11.67 3.08 -13.79
C ASP A 151 -12.38 3.63 -12.54
N SER A 152 -12.16 3.02 -11.38
CA SER A 152 -12.75 3.46 -10.10
C SER A 152 -12.28 4.88 -9.74
N LEU A 153 -10.99 5.16 -9.90
CA LEU A 153 -10.44 6.49 -9.65
C LEU A 153 -10.95 7.51 -10.68
N ALA A 154 -11.03 7.14 -11.95
CA ALA A 154 -11.56 8.02 -12.98
C ALA A 154 -13.02 8.40 -12.72
N ALA A 155 -13.83 7.44 -12.28
CA ALA A 155 -15.24 7.68 -11.92
C ALA A 155 -15.42 8.54 -10.66
N ALA A 156 -14.49 8.45 -9.72
CA ALA A 156 -14.55 9.20 -8.46
C ALA A 156 -14.04 10.64 -8.56
N ARG A 157 -13.29 10.97 -9.64
CA ARG A 157 -12.78 12.32 -9.85
C ARG A 157 -13.90 13.22 -10.36
N PRO A 158 -14.07 14.44 -9.79
CA PRO A 158 -15.02 15.39 -10.34
C PRO A 158 -14.63 15.69 -11.79
N MET A 159 -15.62 15.69 -12.69
CA MET A 159 -15.44 16.18 -14.05
C MET A 159 -14.82 17.57 -13.97
N ALA A 160 -13.72 17.80 -14.68
CA ALA A 160 -13.17 19.14 -14.82
C ALA A 160 -14.29 20.04 -15.34
N GLY A 161 -14.73 20.98 -14.48
CA GLY A 161 -15.91 21.80 -14.77
C GLY A 161 -15.79 22.48 -16.11
N GLU A 162 -16.81 22.36 -16.94
CA GLU A 162 -17.06 23.28 -18.03
C GLU A 162 -17.07 24.68 -17.39
N HIS A 163 -16.06 25.44 -17.71
CA HIS A 163 -16.04 26.86 -17.46
C HIS A 163 -17.10 27.44 -18.37
N THR A 164 -18.34 27.51 -17.87
CA THR A 164 -19.38 28.27 -18.52
C THR A 164 -18.99 29.71 -18.36
N ASP A 165 -18.30 30.23 -19.36
CA ASP A 165 -18.11 31.66 -19.56
C ASP A 165 -19.50 32.26 -19.84
N ALA A 166 -20.20 32.60 -18.77
CA ALA A 166 -21.39 33.44 -18.86
C ALA A 166 -20.94 34.89 -18.99
N LEU A 167 -20.58 35.27 -20.20
CA LEU A 167 -20.58 36.67 -20.60
C LEU A 167 -22.06 37.09 -20.76
N GLY A 168 -22.50 37.99 -19.88
CA GLY A 168 -23.75 38.68 -19.90
C GLY A 168 -23.64 39.92 -19.03
#